data_483b5587d54a93705eec5bbb3b243e16
#
_entry.id   483b5587d54a93705eec5bbb3b243e16
#
_cell.length_a   1.000
_cell.length_b   1.000
_cell.length_c   1.000
_cell.angle_alpha   90.00
_cell.angle_beta   90.00
_cell.angle_gamma   90.00
#
_symmetry.space_group_name_H-M   'P 1'
#
loop_
_entity.id
_entity.type
_entity.pdbx_description
1 polymer ?
#
loop_
_entity_poly.entity_id
_entity_poly.type
_entity_poly.pdbx_seq_one_letter_code
_entity_poly.pdbx_strand_id
1 'polypeptide(L)'
;IYSKEEFNGIGHGGTEQYGAFSYKPGFAINPLKFVNGIAKYALSKKLKIFEHTKVDKIDKENSSYILRTKEGSIRSKKIVVATNGFYQEGLIPQMDGRVLPVISNIIVTRKLNEDELNAHNFKTFSPIANTKNLLYYYRKLPDNRILFGTRGDLTGSDQSNLAMSKKMEKFLKNIFPKWSN
;
A
#
# COMPACT_ATOMS: atom_id res chain seq x y z
N ILE A 1 21.11 14.06 -3.67
CA ILE A 1 20.38 14.84 -4.69
C ILE A 1 20.99 14.48 -6.02
N TYR A 2 20.16 14.37 -7.05
CA TYR A 2 20.54 14.06 -8.42
C TYR A 2 19.89 15.09 -9.35
N SER A 3 20.66 15.60 -10.33
CA SER A 3 20.08 16.36 -11.43
C SER A 3 19.16 15.47 -12.30
N LYS A 4 18.47 16.08 -13.23
CA LYS A 4 17.62 15.35 -14.21
C LYS A 4 18.44 14.33 -15.00
N GLU A 5 19.61 14.73 -15.46
CA GLU A 5 20.53 13.92 -16.28
C GLU A 5 21.11 12.77 -15.46
N GLU A 6 21.57 13.03 -14.25
CA GLU A 6 22.07 12.02 -13.33
C GLU A 6 21.01 10.98 -13.00
N PHE A 7 19.77 11.43 -12.66
CA PHE A 7 18.69 10.52 -12.36
C PHE A 7 18.24 9.71 -13.57
N ASN A 8 18.23 10.30 -14.77
CA ASN A 8 18.00 9.57 -16.01
C ASN A 8 19.00 8.43 -16.21
N GLY A 9 20.25 8.64 -15.79
CA GLY A 9 21.31 7.61 -15.86
C GLY A 9 21.10 6.41 -14.93
N ILE A 10 20.50 6.59 -13.74
CA ILE A 10 20.38 5.56 -12.70
C ILE A 10 18.94 5.16 -12.38
N GLY A 11 17.97 5.97 -12.74
CA GLY A 11 16.55 5.80 -12.44
C GLY A 11 15.69 5.53 -13.66
N HIS A 12 15.17 6.59 -14.27
CA HIS A 12 14.39 6.56 -15.51
C HIS A 12 14.34 7.93 -16.21
N GLY A 13 14.02 7.90 -17.51
CA GLY A 13 13.85 9.07 -18.38
C GLY A 13 12.39 9.43 -18.68
N GLY A 14 11.48 9.32 -17.71
CA GLY A 14 10.08 9.72 -17.87
C GLY A 14 9.91 11.24 -18.08
N THR A 15 8.80 11.66 -18.67
CA THR A 15 8.56 13.06 -19.06
C THR A 15 8.41 14.02 -17.89
N GLU A 16 7.91 13.58 -16.73
CA GLU A 16 7.73 14.39 -15.53
C GLU A 16 8.90 14.24 -14.53
N GLN A 17 10.07 13.89 -14.98
CA GLN A 17 11.28 13.73 -14.18
C GLN A 17 12.13 15.02 -14.29
N TYR A 18 12.40 15.67 -13.18
CA TYR A 18 13.14 16.95 -13.08
C TYR A 18 14.41 16.86 -12.20
N GLY A 19 14.74 15.67 -11.77
CA GLY A 19 15.76 15.35 -10.79
C GLY A 19 15.20 14.53 -9.66
N ALA A 20 16.04 14.11 -8.73
CA ALA A 20 15.62 13.27 -7.61
C ALA A 20 16.48 13.51 -6.37
N PHE A 21 15.95 13.14 -5.21
CA PHE A 21 16.79 12.88 -4.04
C PHE A 21 16.58 11.43 -3.58
N SER A 22 17.64 10.81 -3.09
CA SER A 22 17.59 9.47 -2.54
C SER A 22 17.51 9.50 -1.02
N TYR A 23 16.54 8.73 -0.49
CA TYR A 23 16.40 8.49 0.94
C TYR A 23 16.89 7.08 1.26
N LYS A 24 18.14 6.98 1.72
CA LYS A 24 18.82 5.70 1.91
C LYS A 24 18.18 4.72 2.91
N PRO A 25 17.56 5.15 4.03
CA PRO A 25 16.90 4.23 4.96
C PRO A 25 15.65 3.53 4.41
N GLY A 26 15.11 3.96 3.26
CA GLY A 26 13.95 3.33 2.62
C GLY A 26 14.32 2.08 1.82
N PHE A 27 13.44 1.09 1.85
CA PHE A 27 13.56 -0.12 1.02
C PHE A 27 12.19 -0.64 0.59
N ALA A 28 12.17 -1.42 -0.49
CA ALA A 28 10.96 -2.05 -0.99
C ALA A 28 10.82 -3.47 -0.43
N ILE A 29 9.60 -3.82 -0.03
CA ILE A 29 9.25 -5.17 0.42
C ILE A 29 8.10 -5.74 -0.41
N ASN A 30 7.92 -7.06 -0.34
CA ASN A 30 6.66 -7.68 -0.71
C ASN A 30 5.79 -7.75 0.55
N PRO A 31 4.71 -6.95 0.67
CA PRO A 31 3.95 -6.84 1.91
C PRO A 31 3.27 -8.17 2.30
N LEU A 32 2.77 -8.93 1.33
CA LEU A 32 2.14 -10.22 1.60
C LEU A 32 3.14 -11.25 2.16
N LYS A 33 4.32 -11.36 1.55
CA LYS A 33 5.38 -12.26 2.08
C LYS A 33 5.83 -11.82 3.47
N PHE A 34 5.92 -10.52 3.71
CA PHE A 34 6.31 -9.97 5.01
C PHE A 34 5.30 -10.32 6.09
N VAL A 35 4.00 -10.05 5.87
CA VAL A 35 2.94 -10.35 6.84
C VAL A 35 2.84 -11.86 7.09
N ASN A 36 2.88 -12.69 6.05
CA ASN A 36 2.87 -14.14 6.20
C ASN A 36 4.11 -14.66 6.96
N GLY A 37 5.26 -14.03 6.77
CA GLY A 37 6.47 -14.33 7.54
C GLY A 37 6.31 -14.04 9.02
N ILE A 38 5.74 -12.88 9.37
CA ILE A 38 5.43 -12.51 10.76
C ILE A 38 4.41 -13.48 11.37
N ALA A 39 3.34 -13.82 10.65
CA ALA A 39 2.33 -14.76 11.12
C ALA A 39 2.94 -16.14 11.42
N LYS A 40 3.76 -16.68 10.51
CA LYS A 40 4.49 -17.94 10.73
C LYS A 40 5.40 -17.88 11.96
N TYR A 41 6.12 -16.77 12.12
CA TYR A 41 6.97 -16.57 13.30
C TYR A 41 6.15 -16.51 14.59
N ALA A 42 5.02 -15.81 14.60
CA ALA A 42 4.12 -15.73 15.75
C ALA A 42 3.60 -17.13 16.14
N LEU A 43 3.14 -17.91 15.18
CA LEU A 43 2.70 -19.29 15.39
C LEU A 43 3.82 -20.18 15.95
N SER A 44 5.07 -20.04 15.49
CA SER A 44 6.21 -20.76 16.03
C SER A 44 6.51 -20.42 17.50
N LYS A 45 6.08 -19.23 17.94
CA LYS A 45 6.14 -18.81 19.37
C LYS A 45 4.88 -19.20 20.16
N LYS A 46 4.04 -20.09 19.62
CA LYS A 46 2.80 -20.58 20.23
C LYS A 46 1.73 -19.49 20.43
N LEU A 47 1.82 -18.38 19.73
CA LEU A 47 0.73 -17.40 19.67
C LEU A 47 -0.44 -17.97 18.87
N LYS A 48 -1.65 -17.70 19.34
CA LYS A 48 -2.88 -18.11 18.66
C LYS A 48 -3.32 -17.00 17.70
N ILE A 49 -3.59 -17.36 16.46
CA ILE A 49 -4.16 -16.47 15.43
C ILE A 49 -5.52 -17.05 15.05
N PHE A 50 -6.55 -16.23 15.13
CA PHE A 50 -7.92 -16.61 14.76
C PHE A 50 -8.30 -15.79 13.53
N GLU A 51 -8.31 -16.44 12.37
CA GLU A 51 -8.76 -15.85 11.11
C GLU A 51 -10.29 -15.86 11.02
N HIS A 52 -10.85 -14.97 10.19
CA HIS A 52 -12.30 -14.85 9.99
C HIS A 52 -13.11 -14.64 11.29
N THR A 53 -12.45 -14.22 12.35
CA THR A 53 -13.02 -14.07 13.68
C THR A 53 -13.15 -12.60 14.03
N LYS A 54 -14.25 -11.99 13.60
CA LYS A 54 -14.54 -10.58 13.85
C LYS A 54 -14.89 -10.38 15.32
N VAL A 55 -14.32 -9.37 15.96
CA VAL A 55 -14.72 -8.89 17.28
C VAL A 55 -15.90 -7.93 17.10
N ASP A 56 -17.08 -8.31 17.60
CA ASP A 56 -18.31 -7.53 17.45
C ASP A 56 -18.54 -6.58 18.64
N LYS A 57 -17.98 -6.90 19.82
CA LYS A 57 -18.12 -6.09 21.02
C LYS A 57 -16.94 -6.25 21.96
N ILE A 58 -16.60 -5.18 22.64
CA ILE A 58 -15.59 -5.15 23.71
C ILE A 58 -16.25 -4.64 24.98
N ASP A 59 -16.39 -5.50 25.98
CA ASP A 59 -16.86 -5.14 27.31
C ASP A 59 -15.67 -4.97 28.27
N LYS A 60 -15.73 -3.95 29.13
CA LYS A 60 -14.75 -3.78 30.20
C LYS A 60 -15.34 -4.33 31.49
N GLU A 61 -14.67 -5.30 32.09
CA GLU A 61 -15.05 -5.91 33.37
C GLU A 61 -13.89 -5.79 34.39
N ASN A 62 -14.05 -4.94 35.39
CA ASN A 62 -13.02 -4.67 36.39
C ASN A 62 -11.66 -4.31 35.75
N SER A 63 -10.66 -5.18 35.94
CA SER A 63 -9.30 -5.03 35.41
C SER A 63 -9.05 -5.78 34.08
N SER A 64 -10.11 -6.30 33.44
CA SER A 64 -10.01 -7.08 32.21
C SER A 64 -11.01 -6.62 31.15
N TYR A 65 -10.80 -7.10 29.94
CA TYR A 65 -11.66 -6.89 28.78
C TYR A 65 -12.20 -8.24 28.29
N ILE A 66 -13.44 -8.24 27.86
CA ILE A 66 -14.08 -9.38 27.19
C ILE A 66 -14.30 -8.99 25.74
N LEU A 67 -13.63 -9.66 24.81
CA LEU A 67 -13.83 -9.52 23.37
C LEU A 67 -14.84 -10.57 22.93
N ARG A 68 -15.98 -10.14 22.39
CA ARG A 68 -17.05 -11.02 21.92
C ARG A 68 -17.00 -11.18 20.41
N THR A 69 -17.13 -12.41 19.96
CA THR A 69 -17.24 -12.81 18.56
C THR A 69 -18.49 -13.69 18.40
N LYS A 70 -18.87 -14.00 17.17
CA LYS A 70 -20.01 -14.90 16.91
C LYS A 70 -19.81 -16.30 17.50
N GLU A 71 -18.57 -16.75 17.64
CA GLU A 71 -18.23 -18.13 17.97
C GLU A 71 -17.76 -18.29 19.42
N GLY A 72 -17.60 -17.17 20.15
CA GLY A 72 -17.16 -17.23 21.54
C GLY A 72 -16.64 -15.89 22.06
N SER A 73 -15.90 -15.96 23.14
CA SER A 73 -15.31 -14.77 23.75
C SER A 73 -13.90 -15.02 24.26
N ILE A 74 -13.11 -13.95 24.30
CA ILE A 74 -11.74 -13.95 24.84
C ILE A 74 -11.67 -12.95 25.98
N ARG A 75 -11.18 -13.38 27.14
CA ARG A 75 -10.86 -12.50 28.26
C ARG A 75 -9.38 -12.12 28.21
N SER A 76 -9.08 -10.83 28.32
CA SER A 76 -7.70 -10.30 28.30
C SER A 76 -7.54 -9.15 29.28
N LYS A 77 -6.35 -9.03 29.88
CA LYS A 77 -6.00 -7.88 30.74
C LYS A 77 -5.71 -6.62 29.95
N LYS A 78 -5.25 -6.76 28.70
CA LYS A 78 -4.90 -5.66 27.78
C LYS A 78 -5.34 -6.03 26.37
N ILE A 79 -5.71 -5.03 25.60
CA ILE A 79 -6.03 -5.19 24.16
C ILE A 79 -5.22 -4.18 23.36
N VAL A 80 -4.90 -4.55 22.14
CA VAL A 80 -4.34 -3.65 21.12
C VAL A 80 -5.27 -3.67 19.93
N VAL A 81 -5.74 -2.51 19.53
CA VAL A 81 -6.58 -2.34 18.32
C VAL A 81 -5.67 -1.93 17.19
N ALA A 82 -5.48 -2.81 16.25
CA ALA A 82 -4.58 -2.63 15.08
C ALA A 82 -5.33 -2.84 13.76
N THR A 83 -6.55 -2.31 13.68
CA THR A 83 -7.48 -2.50 12.55
C THR A 83 -7.23 -1.57 11.38
N ASN A 84 -6.25 -0.65 11.49
CA ASN A 84 -5.95 0.36 10.47
C ASN A 84 -7.22 1.16 10.11
N GLY A 85 -7.45 1.45 8.83
CA GLY A 85 -8.64 2.12 8.32
C GLY A 85 -9.93 1.28 8.35
N PHE A 86 -9.87 0.01 8.80
CA PHE A 86 -11.03 -0.89 8.92
C PHE A 86 -11.66 -0.86 10.33
N TYR A 87 -11.52 0.26 11.03
CA TYR A 87 -12.16 0.43 12.33
C TYR A 87 -13.69 0.40 12.19
N GLN A 88 -14.36 -0.34 13.10
CA GLN A 88 -15.81 -0.39 13.18
C GLN A 88 -16.30 0.63 14.22
N GLU A 89 -17.12 1.58 13.80
CA GLU A 89 -17.79 2.53 14.69
C GLU A 89 -18.61 1.79 15.77
N GLY A 90 -18.56 2.30 16.98
CA GLY A 90 -19.22 1.71 18.16
C GLY A 90 -18.42 0.62 18.85
N LEU A 91 -17.33 0.11 18.28
CA LEU A 91 -16.49 -0.91 18.92
C LEU A 91 -15.72 -0.33 20.12
N ILE A 92 -15.21 0.88 20.00
CA ILE A 92 -14.53 1.64 21.05
C ILE A 92 -14.99 3.10 20.95
N PRO A 93 -15.97 3.53 21.77
CA PRO A 93 -16.59 4.86 21.64
C PRO A 93 -15.59 6.03 21.62
N GLN A 94 -14.45 5.89 22.29
CA GLN A 94 -13.41 6.93 22.33
C GLN A 94 -12.68 7.11 20.98
N MET A 95 -12.83 6.17 20.05
CA MET A 95 -12.23 6.22 18.71
C MET A 95 -13.23 6.61 17.61
N ASP A 96 -14.53 6.65 17.94
CA ASP A 96 -15.58 6.97 16.99
C ASP A 96 -15.37 8.38 16.39
N GLY A 97 -15.53 8.51 15.09
CA GLY A 97 -15.30 9.75 14.36
C GLY A 97 -13.85 10.23 14.30
N ARG A 98 -12.87 9.43 14.75
CA ARG A 98 -11.44 9.81 14.78
C ARG A 98 -10.60 9.13 13.70
N VAL A 99 -11.15 8.20 12.95
CA VAL A 99 -10.47 7.47 11.86
C VAL A 99 -11.09 7.86 10.54
N LEU A 100 -10.32 8.49 9.66
CA LEU A 100 -10.72 8.77 8.28
C LEU A 100 -10.03 7.76 7.36
N PRO A 101 -10.74 6.76 6.82
CA PRO A 101 -10.17 5.83 5.88
C PRO A 101 -9.94 6.51 4.53
N VAL A 102 -8.70 6.49 4.03
CA VAL A 102 -8.34 6.99 2.70
C VAL A 102 -7.78 5.84 1.89
N ILE A 103 -8.36 5.62 0.73
CA ILE A 103 -8.00 4.52 -0.15
C ILE A 103 -6.82 4.92 -1.04
N SER A 104 -5.88 4.00 -1.16
CA SER A 104 -4.76 4.09 -2.09
C SER A 104 -4.93 3.03 -3.16
N ASN A 105 -5.14 3.47 -4.39
CA ASN A 105 -5.34 2.58 -5.53
C ASN A 105 -4.01 2.26 -6.20
N ILE A 106 -3.91 1.03 -6.69
CA ILE A 106 -2.71 0.54 -7.38
C ILE A 106 -3.14 -0.17 -8.67
N ILE A 107 -2.43 0.12 -9.75
CA ILE A 107 -2.44 -0.69 -10.96
C ILE A 107 -1.09 -1.37 -11.14
N VAL A 108 -1.08 -2.48 -11.85
CA VAL A 108 0.14 -3.19 -12.23
C VAL A 108 0.09 -3.42 -13.73
N THR A 109 1.16 -3.06 -14.44
CA THR A 109 1.24 -3.29 -15.88
C THR A 109 1.33 -4.78 -16.21
N ARG A 110 1.11 -5.15 -17.47
CA ARG A 110 1.67 -6.38 -18.02
C ARG A 110 3.20 -6.39 -17.84
N LYS A 111 3.80 -7.52 -18.05
CA LYS A 111 5.27 -7.61 -18.14
C LYS A 111 5.76 -6.80 -19.32
N LEU A 112 6.70 -5.89 -19.07
CA LEU A 112 7.37 -5.09 -20.09
C LEU A 112 8.61 -5.86 -20.61
N ASN A 113 8.90 -5.74 -21.88
CA ASN A 113 10.12 -6.26 -22.46
C ASN A 113 11.29 -5.27 -22.30
N GLU A 114 12.50 -5.69 -22.68
CA GLU A 114 13.70 -4.87 -22.52
C GLU A 114 13.68 -3.59 -23.38
N ASP A 115 13.11 -3.64 -24.58
CA ASP A 115 13.01 -2.47 -25.46
C ASP A 115 12.08 -1.42 -24.86
N GLU A 116 10.97 -1.84 -24.26
CA GLU A 116 10.04 -0.95 -23.56
C GLU A 116 10.69 -0.29 -22.34
N LEU A 117 11.43 -1.05 -21.54
CA LEU A 117 12.16 -0.52 -20.39
C LEU A 117 13.26 0.45 -20.85
N ASN A 118 14.00 0.10 -21.89
CA ASN A 118 15.06 0.92 -22.46
C ASN A 118 14.52 2.19 -23.13
N ALA A 119 13.31 2.16 -23.70
CA ALA A 119 12.66 3.33 -24.29
C ALA A 119 12.52 4.52 -23.32
N HIS A 120 12.43 4.24 -22.01
CA HIS A 120 12.43 5.23 -20.94
C HIS A 120 13.60 5.08 -19.97
N ASN A 121 14.63 4.30 -20.33
CA ASN A 121 15.82 4.07 -19.53
C ASN A 121 15.47 3.66 -18.08
N PHE A 122 14.45 2.78 -17.90
CA PHE A 122 13.96 2.41 -16.57
C PHE A 122 14.85 1.34 -15.94
N LYS A 123 15.88 1.77 -15.21
CA LYS A 123 16.93 0.89 -14.68
C LYS A 123 16.69 0.48 -13.22
N THR A 124 16.15 1.39 -12.40
CA THR A 124 16.07 1.17 -10.95
C THR A 124 14.96 0.22 -10.51
N PHE A 125 15.23 -0.53 -9.44
CA PHE A 125 14.23 -1.26 -8.65
C PHE A 125 13.80 -0.50 -7.39
N SER A 126 14.42 0.63 -7.11
CA SER A 126 14.05 1.47 -5.96
C SER A 126 12.63 2.01 -6.12
N PRO A 127 11.84 2.04 -5.04
CA PRO A 127 10.56 2.72 -5.08
C PRO A 127 10.77 4.22 -5.30
N ILE A 128 9.91 4.79 -6.13
CA ILE A 128 9.94 6.20 -6.51
C ILE A 128 8.60 6.81 -6.10
N ALA A 129 8.63 8.03 -5.58
CA ALA A 129 7.45 8.86 -5.37
C ALA A 129 7.73 10.26 -5.90
N ASN A 130 6.72 10.88 -6.51
CA ASN A 130 6.81 12.29 -6.90
C ASN A 130 6.38 13.23 -5.75
N THR A 131 6.51 14.53 -5.94
CA THR A 131 6.24 15.57 -4.94
C THR A 131 4.86 16.22 -5.10
N LYS A 132 3.95 15.63 -5.89
CA LYS A 132 2.57 16.16 -6.04
C LYS A 132 1.77 15.94 -4.76
N ASN A 133 0.79 16.81 -4.45
CA ASN A 133 -0.08 16.67 -3.27
C ASN A 133 -0.80 15.32 -3.21
N LEU A 134 -1.39 14.89 -4.34
CA LEU A 134 -1.85 13.52 -4.55
C LEU A 134 -0.75 12.77 -5.29
N LEU A 135 0.28 12.41 -4.53
CA LEU A 135 1.51 11.83 -5.08
C LEU A 135 1.25 10.53 -5.83
N TYR A 136 2.05 10.31 -6.85
CA TYR A 136 2.21 9.00 -7.47
C TYR A 136 3.42 8.31 -6.87
N TYR A 137 3.29 7.00 -6.68
CA TYR A 137 4.41 6.15 -6.30
C TYR A 137 4.44 4.93 -7.23
N TYR A 138 5.62 4.55 -7.61
CA TYR A 138 5.80 3.45 -8.54
C TYR A 138 7.15 2.77 -8.36
N ARG A 139 7.24 1.55 -8.83
CA ARG A 139 8.48 0.79 -8.87
C ARG A 139 8.42 -0.30 -9.92
N LYS A 140 9.59 -0.71 -10.43
CA LYS A 140 9.76 -1.93 -11.19
C LYS A 140 9.73 -3.14 -10.25
N LEU A 141 8.96 -4.16 -10.59
CA LEU A 141 8.95 -5.45 -9.93
C LEU A 141 10.04 -6.37 -10.51
N PRO A 142 10.46 -7.44 -9.81
CA PRO A 142 11.49 -8.35 -10.29
C PRO A 142 11.19 -9.02 -11.64
N ASP A 143 9.91 -9.10 -12.03
CA ASP A 143 9.43 -9.68 -13.27
C ASP A 143 9.18 -8.65 -14.38
N ASN A 144 9.74 -7.45 -14.26
CA ASN A 144 9.61 -6.34 -15.22
C ASN A 144 8.20 -5.75 -15.35
N ARG A 145 7.28 -6.00 -14.42
CA ARG A 145 6.05 -5.24 -14.31
C ARG A 145 6.30 -3.93 -13.55
N ILE A 146 5.52 -2.91 -13.86
CA ILE A 146 5.53 -1.66 -13.10
C ILE A 146 4.30 -1.65 -12.20
N LEU A 147 4.54 -1.54 -10.90
CA LEU A 147 3.51 -1.20 -9.91
C LEU A 147 3.41 0.31 -9.86
N PHE A 148 2.20 0.85 -10.03
CA PHE A 148 1.94 2.28 -10.03
C PHE A 148 0.74 2.59 -9.16
N GLY A 149 0.90 3.48 -8.18
CA GLY A 149 -0.12 3.81 -7.22
C GLY A 149 -0.31 5.31 -7.03
N THR A 150 -1.51 5.69 -6.54
CA THR A 150 -1.86 7.04 -6.13
C THR A 150 -2.91 7.02 -5.03
N ARG A 151 -3.14 8.16 -4.41
CA ARG A 151 -4.20 8.40 -3.41
C ARG A 151 -5.34 9.20 -4.03
N GLY A 152 -6.49 9.21 -3.37
CA GLY A 152 -7.58 10.11 -3.72
C GLY A 152 -8.93 9.45 -3.97
N ASP A 153 -9.09 8.17 -3.64
CA ASP A 153 -10.39 7.51 -3.57
C ASP A 153 -10.88 7.49 -2.11
N LEU A 154 -12.14 7.86 -1.89
CA LEU A 154 -12.77 7.89 -0.56
C LEU A 154 -13.84 6.81 -0.41
N THR A 155 -14.37 6.28 -1.49
CA THR A 155 -15.54 5.40 -1.48
C THR A 155 -15.20 3.94 -1.64
N GLY A 156 -14.18 3.62 -2.46
CA GLY A 156 -13.81 2.24 -2.81
C GLY A 156 -14.89 1.47 -3.57
N SER A 157 -15.91 2.16 -4.12
CA SER A 157 -16.94 1.52 -4.94
C SER A 157 -16.37 1.03 -6.26
N ASP A 158 -17.00 0.04 -6.90
CA ASP A 158 -16.56 -0.47 -8.21
C ASP A 158 -16.49 0.64 -9.28
N GLN A 159 -17.43 1.57 -9.27
CA GLN A 159 -17.43 2.72 -10.16
C GLN A 159 -16.23 3.65 -9.89
N SER A 160 -15.94 3.93 -8.63
CA SER A 160 -14.79 4.74 -8.22
C SER A 160 -13.48 4.04 -8.59
N ASN A 161 -13.36 2.76 -8.31
CA ASN A 161 -12.19 1.95 -8.67
C ASN A 161 -11.91 1.97 -10.18
N LEU A 162 -12.97 1.83 -11.01
CA LEU A 162 -12.83 1.88 -12.46
C LEU A 162 -12.40 3.27 -12.95
N ALA A 163 -12.97 4.33 -12.38
CA ALA A 163 -12.59 5.71 -12.70
C ALA A 163 -11.14 5.99 -12.33
N MET A 164 -10.71 5.53 -11.15
CA MET A 164 -9.33 5.67 -10.68
C MET A 164 -8.35 4.88 -11.56
N SER A 165 -8.69 3.65 -11.97
CA SER A 165 -7.86 2.85 -12.89
C SER A 165 -7.61 3.60 -14.19
N LYS A 166 -8.66 4.09 -14.86
CA LYS A 166 -8.53 4.88 -16.10
C LYS A 166 -7.68 6.14 -15.91
N LYS A 167 -7.85 6.83 -14.78
CA LYS A 167 -7.04 8.01 -14.44
C LYS A 167 -5.58 7.64 -14.26
N MET A 168 -5.29 6.56 -13.56
CA MET A 168 -3.93 6.07 -13.32
C MET A 168 -3.25 5.62 -14.60
N GLU A 169 -3.97 4.92 -15.50
CA GLU A 169 -3.46 4.55 -16.83
C GLU A 169 -3.08 5.79 -17.64
N LYS A 170 -3.93 6.82 -17.65
CA LYS A 170 -3.63 8.09 -18.32
C LYS A 170 -2.38 8.75 -17.75
N PHE A 171 -2.20 8.75 -16.42
CA PHE A 171 -1.01 9.31 -15.80
C PHE A 171 0.23 8.51 -16.10
N LEU A 172 0.15 7.18 -16.09
CA LEU A 172 1.26 6.32 -16.43
C LEU A 172 1.72 6.56 -17.89
N LYS A 173 0.77 6.66 -18.82
CA LYS A 173 1.04 6.99 -20.23
C LYS A 173 1.64 8.38 -20.41
N ASN A 174 1.25 9.36 -19.61
CA ASN A 174 1.85 10.69 -19.64
C ASN A 174 3.31 10.68 -19.19
N ILE A 175 3.63 9.92 -18.14
CA ILE A 175 5.00 9.82 -17.61
C ILE A 175 5.87 8.97 -18.55
N PHE A 176 5.31 7.89 -19.10
CA PHE A 176 6.01 6.93 -19.95
C PHE A 176 5.28 6.72 -21.29
N PRO A 177 5.27 7.71 -22.18
CA PRO A 177 4.44 7.68 -23.38
C PRO A 177 4.77 6.55 -24.36
N LYS A 178 5.97 5.98 -24.29
CA LYS A 178 6.37 4.85 -25.14
C LYS A 178 5.87 3.49 -24.64
N TRP A 179 5.14 3.43 -23.53
CA TRP A 179 4.49 2.22 -23.01
C TRP A 179 2.98 2.16 -23.36
N SER A 180 2.55 2.90 -24.35
CA SER A 180 1.12 3.17 -24.62
C SER A 180 0.35 2.01 -25.29
N ASN A 181 0.97 0.86 -25.56
CA ASN A 181 0.34 -0.30 -26.19
C ASN A 181 0.09 -1.44 -25.22
#